data_e6094cba8e1cd5214ab57783b53481f3
#
_entry.id   e6094cba8e1cd5214ab57783b53481f3
#
_cell.length_a   1.000
_cell.length_b   1.000
_cell.length_c   1.000
_cell.angle_alpha   90.00
_cell.angle_beta   90.00
_cell.angle_gamma   90.00
#
_symmetry.space_group_name_H-M   'P 1'
#
loop_
_entity.id
_entity.type
_entity.pdbx_description
1 polymer ?
#
loop_
_entity_poly.entity_id
_entity_poly.type
_entity_poly.pdbx_seq_one_letter_code
_entity_poly.pdbx_strand_id
1 'polypeptide(L)'
;MSQKPLHHKRRWRYYRNSRGVSPVEKFLDDLSREDAAAVYAAMKEVREEGTRVAHFIRNEIYEVRCHGKDRIYRILFSQEGKHENILLALESFIKKTEKVPDSEIRLAETRLADWRSRGKQ
;
A
#
# COMPACT_ATOMS: atom_id res chain seq x y z
N MET A 1 31.59 -10.68 -17.59
CA MET A 1 30.55 -11.10 -16.70
C MET A 1 29.68 -9.90 -16.34
N SER A 2 28.41 -9.94 -16.68
CA SER A 2 27.53 -8.83 -16.38
C SER A 2 27.16 -8.87 -14.89
N GLN A 3 27.32 -7.76 -14.20
CA GLN A 3 26.91 -7.64 -12.82
C GLN A 3 25.47 -7.12 -12.80
N LYS A 4 24.65 -7.78 -12.02
CA LYS A 4 23.30 -7.27 -11.80
C LYS A 4 23.40 -6.00 -10.93
N PRO A 5 22.59 -4.96 -11.22
CA PRO A 5 22.54 -3.80 -10.34
C PRO A 5 22.19 -4.20 -8.93
N LEU A 6 22.71 -3.46 -7.96
CA LEU A 6 22.30 -3.67 -6.58
C LEU A 6 20.84 -3.32 -6.44
N HIS A 7 20.04 -4.26 -5.95
CA HIS A 7 18.64 -4.05 -5.66
C HIS A 7 18.42 -4.12 -4.17
N HIS A 8 17.79 -3.09 -3.65
CA HIS A 8 17.30 -3.13 -2.28
C HIS A 8 15.95 -3.80 -2.30
N LYS A 9 15.83 -4.92 -1.61
CA LYS A 9 14.58 -5.66 -1.56
C LYS A 9 13.49 -4.79 -0.99
N ARG A 10 12.35 -4.75 -1.68
CA ARG A 10 11.19 -4.02 -1.19
C ARG A 10 10.51 -4.83 -0.11
N ARG A 11 9.89 -4.11 0.81
CA ARG A 11 9.09 -4.73 1.88
C ARG A 11 7.90 -3.84 2.18
N TRP A 12 6.80 -4.46 2.52
CA TRP A 12 5.63 -3.75 2.96
C TRP A 12 5.75 -3.40 4.44
N ARG A 13 5.29 -2.20 4.77
CA ARG A 13 5.05 -1.78 6.14
C ARG A 13 3.67 -1.16 6.18
N TYR A 14 3.05 -1.21 7.36
CA TYR A 14 1.72 -0.66 7.54
C TYR A 14 1.81 0.60 8.39
N TYR A 15 1.17 1.66 7.92
CA TYR A 15 1.02 2.85 8.74
C TYR A 15 0.35 2.47 10.05
N ARG A 16 0.88 2.97 11.16
CA ARG A 16 0.30 2.83 12.49
C ARG A 16 0.07 4.21 13.06
N ASN A 17 -1.12 4.42 13.67
CA ASN A 17 -1.41 5.70 14.31
C ASN A 17 -0.68 5.80 15.66
N SER A 18 -0.90 6.91 16.38
CA SER A 18 -0.24 7.16 17.67
C SER A 18 -0.57 6.11 18.73
N ARG A 19 -1.64 5.35 18.56
CA ARG A 19 -2.02 4.27 19.47
C ARG A 19 -1.44 2.92 19.03
N GLY A 20 -0.64 2.90 17.97
CA GLY A 20 -0.06 1.68 17.46
C GLY A 20 -1.00 0.82 16.63
N VAL A 21 -2.17 1.35 16.28
CA VAL A 21 -3.17 0.62 15.48
C VAL A 21 -2.91 0.84 14.00
N SER A 22 -2.89 -0.24 13.23
CA SER A 22 -2.80 -0.19 11.78
C SER A 22 -4.20 -0.34 11.18
N PRO A 23 -4.75 0.72 10.56
CA PRO A 23 -6.06 0.62 9.92
C PRO A 23 -6.07 -0.39 8.76
N VAL A 24 -4.99 -0.49 8.01
CA VAL A 24 -4.91 -1.43 6.88
C VAL A 24 -4.88 -2.87 7.39
N GLU A 25 -4.07 -3.17 8.41
CA GLU A 25 -4.04 -4.52 8.96
C GLU A 25 -5.40 -4.93 9.51
N LYS A 26 -6.08 -4.02 10.21
CA LYS A 26 -7.43 -4.29 10.72
C LYS A 26 -8.40 -4.60 9.59
N PHE A 27 -8.33 -3.82 8.52
CA PHE A 27 -9.18 -4.05 7.37
C PHE A 27 -8.93 -5.44 6.76
N LEU A 28 -7.66 -5.80 6.59
CA LEU A 28 -7.29 -7.11 6.03
C LEU A 28 -7.69 -8.27 6.94
N ASP A 29 -7.58 -8.08 8.24
CA ASP A 29 -7.96 -9.12 9.21
C ASP A 29 -9.46 -9.43 9.18
N ASP A 30 -10.28 -8.46 8.75
CA ASP A 30 -11.72 -8.64 8.66
C ASP A 30 -12.18 -9.28 7.34
N LEU A 31 -11.28 -9.49 6.40
CA LEU A 31 -11.60 -10.11 5.12
C LEU A 31 -11.73 -11.63 5.27
N SER A 32 -12.47 -12.25 4.33
CA SER A 32 -12.46 -13.70 4.23
C SER A 32 -11.03 -14.17 3.93
N ARG A 33 -10.76 -15.44 4.24
CA ARG A 33 -9.44 -16.02 3.95
C ARG A 33 -9.11 -15.91 2.47
N GLU A 34 -10.09 -16.17 1.61
CA GLU A 34 -9.92 -16.12 0.17
C GLU A 34 -9.59 -14.70 -0.31
N ASP A 35 -10.33 -13.71 0.17
CA ASP A 35 -10.09 -12.32 -0.23
C ASP A 35 -8.78 -11.79 0.34
N ALA A 36 -8.46 -12.14 1.58
CA ALA A 36 -7.17 -11.74 2.18
C ALA A 36 -6.01 -12.31 1.36
N ALA A 37 -6.12 -13.58 0.94
CA ALA A 37 -5.08 -14.20 0.11
C ALA A 37 -4.91 -13.46 -1.22
N ALA A 38 -6.00 -13.02 -1.84
CA ALA A 38 -5.94 -12.25 -3.08
C ALA A 38 -5.24 -10.90 -2.87
N VAL A 39 -5.51 -10.24 -1.75
CA VAL A 39 -4.85 -8.98 -1.43
C VAL A 39 -3.36 -9.19 -1.20
N TYR A 40 -2.98 -10.19 -0.42
CA TYR A 40 -1.57 -10.48 -0.18
C TYR A 40 -0.83 -10.88 -1.45
N ALA A 41 -1.49 -11.57 -2.37
CA ALA A 41 -0.89 -11.92 -3.66
C ALA A 41 -0.59 -10.65 -4.49
N ALA A 42 -1.52 -9.70 -4.52
CA ALA A 42 -1.34 -8.43 -5.22
C ALA A 42 -0.22 -7.61 -4.58
N MET A 43 -0.16 -7.58 -3.25
CA MET A 43 0.91 -6.89 -2.53
C MET A 43 2.27 -7.52 -2.82
N LYS A 44 2.32 -8.85 -2.88
CA LYS A 44 3.55 -9.57 -3.23
C LYS A 44 4.03 -9.18 -4.63
N GLU A 45 3.11 -9.05 -5.58
CA GLU A 45 3.47 -8.64 -6.93
C GLU A 45 4.11 -7.25 -6.94
N VAL A 46 3.56 -6.30 -6.21
CA VAL A 46 4.16 -4.96 -6.09
C VAL A 46 5.53 -5.05 -5.44
N ARG A 47 5.68 -5.89 -4.42
CA ARG A 47 6.98 -6.08 -3.77
C ARG A 47 8.03 -6.58 -4.75
N GLU A 48 7.66 -7.49 -5.61
CA GLU A 48 8.60 -8.08 -6.58
C GLU A 48 8.85 -7.17 -7.78
N GLU A 49 7.79 -6.53 -8.28
CA GLU A 49 7.83 -5.80 -9.54
C GLU A 49 7.89 -4.28 -9.39
N GLY A 50 7.65 -3.78 -8.19
CA GLY A 50 7.64 -2.34 -7.92
C GLY A 50 6.39 -1.66 -8.43
N THR A 51 6.48 -0.34 -8.57
CA THR A 51 5.31 0.48 -8.92
C THR A 51 4.84 0.31 -10.36
N ARG A 52 5.59 -0.39 -11.21
CA ARG A 52 5.15 -0.63 -12.59
C ARG A 52 3.86 -1.46 -12.66
N VAL A 53 3.52 -2.21 -11.60
CA VAL A 53 2.28 -2.98 -11.52
C VAL A 53 1.23 -2.28 -10.64
N ALA A 54 1.46 -1.02 -10.29
CA ALA A 54 0.54 -0.20 -9.52
C ALA A 54 0.13 1.02 -10.36
N HIS A 55 -0.85 1.77 -9.87
CA HIS A 55 -1.32 2.98 -10.53
C HIS A 55 -0.88 4.19 -9.73
N PHE A 56 -0.22 5.15 -10.39
CA PHE A 56 0.08 6.42 -9.76
C PHE A 56 -1.21 7.23 -9.65
N ILE A 57 -1.48 7.78 -8.46
CA ILE A 57 -2.70 8.56 -8.22
C ILE A 57 -2.38 10.05 -8.28
N ARG A 58 -1.62 10.56 -7.31
CA ARG A 58 -1.13 11.94 -7.29
C ARG A 58 -0.10 12.09 -6.18
N ASN A 59 0.71 13.11 -6.30
CA ASN A 59 1.79 13.38 -5.34
C ASN A 59 2.66 12.13 -5.18
N GLU A 60 2.67 11.50 -4.02
CA GLU A 60 3.47 10.31 -3.78
C GLU A 60 2.61 9.07 -3.54
N ILE A 61 1.33 9.15 -3.89
CA ILE A 61 0.38 8.09 -3.60
C ILE A 61 0.17 7.20 -4.84
N TYR A 62 0.32 5.91 -4.64
CA TYR A 62 0.05 4.85 -5.61
C TYR A 62 -1.10 4.00 -5.14
N GLU A 63 -1.72 3.30 -6.08
CA GLU A 63 -2.81 2.37 -5.79
C GLU A 63 -2.46 0.99 -6.32
N VAL A 64 -2.71 -0.04 -5.52
CA VAL A 64 -2.75 -1.41 -6.01
C VAL A 64 -4.17 -1.92 -5.89
N ARG A 65 -4.66 -2.55 -6.98
CA ARG A 65 -6.00 -3.14 -7.04
C ARG A 65 -5.89 -4.63 -6.81
N CYS A 66 -6.76 -5.16 -5.98
CA CYS A 66 -6.74 -6.55 -5.58
C CYS A 66 -8.12 -7.15 -5.88
N HIS A 67 -8.13 -8.20 -6.70
CA HIS A 67 -9.38 -8.82 -7.13
C HIS A 67 -9.75 -9.97 -6.20
N GLY A 68 -10.70 -9.70 -5.28
CA GLY A 68 -11.29 -10.73 -4.45
C GLY A 68 -12.36 -11.50 -5.22
N LYS A 69 -13.11 -12.35 -4.52
CA LYS A 69 -14.13 -13.17 -5.14
C LYS A 69 -15.24 -12.34 -5.79
N ASP A 70 -15.82 -11.43 -5.02
CA ASP A 70 -16.96 -10.63 -5.48
C ASP A 70 -16.68 -9.13 -5.43
N ARG A 71 -15.49 -8.73 -5.03
CA ARG A 71 -15.15 -7.33 -4.79
C ARG A 71 -13.74 -7.04 -5.25
N ILE A 72 -13.51 -5.77 -5.58
CA ILE A 72 -12.17 -5.27 -5.84
C ILE A 72 -11.78 -4.41 -4.65
N TYR A 73 -10.61 -4.68 -4.09
CA TYR A 73 -10.07 -3.90 -3.00
C TYR A 73 -8.98 -2.97 -3.55
N ARG A 74 -8.83 -1.83 -2.91
CA ARG A 74 -7.78 -0.87 -3.27
C ARG A 74 -6.92 -0.61 -2.04
N ILE A 75 -5.60 -0.61 -2.25
CA ILE A 75 -4.67 -0.20 -1.20
C ILE A 75 -3.89 0.99 -1.74
N LEU A 76 -3.91 2.08 -0.98
CA LEU A 76 -3.12 3.27 -1.28
C LEU A 76 -1.83 3.19 -0.50
N PHE A 77 -0.73 3.46 -1.16
CA PHE A 77 0.60 3.34 -0.55
C PHE A 77 1.57 4.37 -1.12
N SER A 78 2.67 4.56 -0.43
CA SER A 78 3.78 5.38 -0.90
C SER A 78 5.08 4.58 -0.85
N GLN A 79 6.09 5.05 -1.57
CA GLN A 79 7.43 4.47 -1.51
C GLN A 79 8.25 5.33 -0.55
N GLU A 80 8.78 4.70 0.49
CA GLU A 80 9.51 5.39 1.55
C GLU A 80 10.90 4.79 1.74
N GLY A 81 11.71 5.49 2.52
CA GLY A 81 13.07 5.05 2.82
C GLY A 81 14.08 5.60 1.85
N LYS A 82 15.34 5.49 2.23
CA LYS A 82 16.48 6.02 1.47
C LYS A 82 16.54 5.48 0.04
N HIS A 83 16.13 4.24 -0.15
CA HIS A 83 16.18 3.57 -1.46
C HIS A 83 14.80 3.33 -2.04
N GLU A 84 13.78 3.99 -1.51
CA GLU A 84 12.38 3.81 -1.93
C GLU A 84 11.94 2.35 -1.90
N ASN A 85 12.51 1.58 -0.99
CA ASN A 85 12.25 0.15 -0.88
C ASN A 85 11.24 -0.21 0.22
N ILE A 86 10.71 0.79 0.91
CA ILE A 86 9.63 0.58 1.88
C ILE A 86 8.32 0.93 1.20
N LEU A 87 7.43 -0.05 1.08
CA LEU A 87 6.09 0.17 0.54
C LEU A 87 5.18 0.39 1.75
N LEU A 88 4.79 1.64 1.97
CA LEU A 88 4.00 2.00 3.15
C LEU A 88 2.52 2.00 2.83
N ALA A 89 1.80 1.00 3.34
CA ALA A 89 0.36 0.89 3.18
C ALA A 89 -0.34 1.92 4.07
N LEU A 90 -1.10 2.81 3.45
CA LEU A 90 -1.69 3.98 4.11
C LEU A 90 -3.20 3.85 4.31
N GLU A 91 -3.91 3.29 3.33
CA GLU A 91 -5.35 3.15 3.38
C GLU A 91 -5.78 1.95 2.53
N SER A 92 -6.88 1.32 2.92
CA SER A 92 -7.46 0.22 2.17
C SER A 92 -8.97 0.34 2.20
N PHE A 93 -9.62 0.02 1.08
CA PHE A 93 -11.06 0.14 0.97
C PHE A 93 -11.57 -0.67 -0.20
N ILE A 94 -12.90 -0.86 -0.23
CA ILE A 94 -13.58 -1.58 -1.32
C ILE A 94 -13.80 -0.60 -2.47
N LYS A 95 -13.44 -1.02 -3.69
CA LYS A 95 -13.68 -0.23 -4.89
C LYS A 95 -15.19 -0.13 -5.15
N LYS A 96 -15.71 1.08 -5.19
CA LYS A 96 -17.11 1.35 -5.51
C LYS A 96 -17.28 2.19 -6.77
N THR A 97 -16.21 2.86 -7.20
CA THR A 97 -16.20 3.75 -8.36
C THR A 97 -14.91 3.53 -9.14
N GLU A 98 -14.87 3.96 -10.40
CA GLU A 98 -13.65 3.86 -11.21
C GLU A 98 -12.56 4.76 -10.63
N LYS A 99 -12.93 5.98 -10.28
CA LYS A 99 -11.99 6.95 -9.74
C LYS A 99 -11.84 6.76 -8.24
N VAL A 100 -10.61 6.87 -7.74
CA VAL A 100 -10.36 6.85 -6.29
C VAL A 100 -11.00 8.09 -5.67
N PRO A 101 -11.85 7.93 -4.65
CA PRO A 101 -12.44 9.10 -3.98
C PRO A 101 -11.37 10.00 -3.40
N ASP A 102 -11.56 11.31 -3.55
CA ASP A 102 -10.62 12.29 -3.03
C ASP A 102 -10.43 12.18 -1.52
N SER A 103 -11.49 11.84 -0.78
CA SER A 103 -11.42 11.64 0.67
C SER A 103 -10.43 10.53 1.05
N GLU A 104 -10.38 9.46 0.27
CA GLU A 104 -9.44 8.37 0.53
C GLU A 104 -8.01 8.79 0.26
N ILE A 105 -7.80 9.58 -0.80
CA ILE A 105 -6.48 10.09 -1.13
C ILE A 105 -5.98 11.04 -0.05
N ARG A 106 -6.83 11.94 0.41
CA ARG A 106 -6.48 12.89 1.49
C ARG A 106 -6.14 12.16 2.78
N LEU A 107 -6.88 11.12 3.10
CA LEU A 107 -6.60 10.31 4.29
C LEU A 107 -5.24 9.66 4.18
N ALA A 108 -4.92 9.09 3.02
CA ALA A 108 -3.61 8.51 2.79
C ALA A 108 -2.50 9.56 2.92
N GLU A 109 -2.72 10.74 2.36
CA GLU A 109 -1.74 11.83 2.44
C GLU A 109 -1.54 12.31 3.89
N THR A 110 -2.62 12.40 4.65
CA THR A 110 -2.54 12.77 6.07
C THR A 110 -1.75 11.76 6.87
N ARG A 111 -2.00 10.48 6.61
CA ARG A 111 -1.27 9.39 7.29
C ARG A 111 0.20 9.37 6.90
N LEU A 112 0.51 9.65 5.65
CA LEU A 112 1.90 9.74 5.21
C LEU A 112 2.64 10.86 5.93
N ALA A 113 2.00 12.03 6.04
CA ALA A 113 2.58 13.17 6.76
C ALA A 113 2.80 12.82 8.23
N ASP A 114 1.83 12.16 8.86
CA ASP A 114 1.95 11.72 10.26
C ASP A 114 3.11 10.74 10.44
N TRP A 115 3.21 9.74 9.55
CA TRP A 115 4.28 8.75 9.61
C TRP A 115 5.65 9.42 9.51
N ARG A 116 5.79 10.36 8.59
CA ARG A 116 7.05 11.09 8.40
C ARG A 116 7.38 11.97 9.59
N SER A 117 6.37 12.60 10.19
CA SER A 117 6.58 13.49 11.34
C SER A 117 7.04 12.73 12.59
N ARG A 118 6.72 11.46 12.69
CA ARG A 118 7.08 10.63 13.85
C ARG A 118 8.40 9.87 13.67
N GLY A 119 9.21 10.29 12.70
CA GLY A 119 10.54 9.73 12.53
C GLY A 119 10.59 8.34 11.91
N LYS A 120 9.58 8.00 11.12
CA LYS A 120 9.57 6.77 10.32
C LYS A 120 9.65 5.50 11.16
N GLN A 121 8.59 5.20 11.84
CA GLN A 121 8.51 3.97 12.63
C GLN A 121 8.81 2.71 11.85
#